data_fd08c0df2aedb11ac2f303ae3f66bb48
#
_entry.id   fd08c0df2aedb11ac2f303ae3f66bb48
#
_cell.length_a   1.000
_cell.length_b   1.000
_cell.length_c   1.000
_cell.angle_alpha   90.00
_cell.angle_beta   90.00
_cell.angle_gamma   90.00
#
_symmetry.space_group_name_H-M   'P 1'
#
loop_
_entity.id
_entity.type
_entity.pdbx_description
1 polymer ?
#
loop_
_entity_poly.entity_id
_entity_poly.type
_entity_poly.pdbx_seq_one_letter_code
_entity_poly.pdbx_strand_id
1 'polypeptide(L)'
;VSEKTDDIFVNESELNKTLKIWNNLQPGTKLIAIDSNIIQKTHSYTIRTYNPFEHEMDRFRVLSTTIWVNEKPYQLTVSTNVEEADETLTAIAFVTVFFFVFLVLGFVILNKRISKKSWKPFYKTLNELKNFDLSKDQHIHLEKSDIEEFEELNRELTTLIERNASTFYQQKRFIENASHELQTPLSVLKTKIDVLLQNNTLSEKEASTIETINSSLSRISRINKNLLLLAKIENQQFTEETSVNIRKTLTDNIELLDDYFQSKGIQIQMNVSPYSVKCNPTLLEVLFNNLTTNVIRHGDQNDVLEINLIDNKLTFSNTGKESLNLENLFVRFGISSSETTNSGLGLAISKEICDRYNWKLSYQFINHLHEFSIEF
;
A
#
# COMPACT_ATOMS: atom_id res chain seq x y z
N VAL A 1 12.25 48.95 65.34
CA VAL A 1 11.36 50.14 65.21
C VAL A 1 10.24 49.92 66.20
N SER A 2 10.33 50.72 67.28
CA SER A 2 9.36 50.76 68.39
C SER A 2 8.12 51.47 67.90
N GLU A 3 7.08 50.69 67.57
CA GLU A 3 5.75 51.25 67.41
C GLU A 3 5.22 51.68 68.76
N LYS A 4 4.96 52.95 68.88
CA LYS A 4 4.15 53.51 69.96
C LYS A 4 2.78 52.95 69.88
N THR A 5 2.45 52.04 70.80
CA THR A 5 1.04 51.69 71.10
C THR A 5 0.48 52.88 71.84
N ASP A 6 -0.37 53.65 71.19
CA ASP A 6 -1.26 54.58 71.86
C ASP A 6 -2.21 53.74 72.74
N ASP A 7 -1.97 53.71 74.05
CA ASP A 7 -2.86 53.06 75.00
C ASP A 7 -4.18 53.85 75.07
N ILE A 8 -5.14 53.44 74.27
CA ILE A 8 -6.51 53.95 74.34
C ILE A 8 -7.15 53.29 75.56
N PHE A 9 -7.16 53.95 76.69
CA PHE A 9 -7.95 53.52 77.85
C PHE A 9 -9.42 53.69 77.58
N VAL A 10 -10.09 52.60 77.30
CA VAL A 10 -11.54 52.54 77.13
C VAL A 10 -12.21 52.34 78.49
N ASN A 11 -13.15 53.20 78.84
CA ASN A 11 -13.87 53.15 80.10
C ASN A 11 -14.61 51.78 80.18
N GLU A 12 -14.55 51.06 81.27
CA GLU A 12 -15.05 49.66 81.43
C GLU A 12 -16.58 49.55 81.19
N SER A 13 -17.36 50.57 81.53
CA SER A 13 -18.81 50.57 81.25
C SER A 13 -19.13 50.78 79.78
N GLU A 14 -18.30 51.57 79.05
CA GLU A 14 -18.39 51.76 77.62
C GLU A 14 -17.90 50.54 76.82
N LEU A 15 -16.84 49.91 77.34
CA LEU A 15 -16.30 48.67 76.74
C LEU A 15 -17.36 47.55 76.65
N ASN A 16 -18.06 47.30 77.77
CA ASN A 16 -19.09 46.27 77.79
C ASN A 16 -20.29 46.61 76.90
N LYS A 17 -20.64 47.84 76.75
CA LYS A 17 -21.70 48.25 75.86
C LYS A 17 -21.29 48.17 74.38
N THR A 18 -20.05 48.55 74.08
CA THR A 18 -19.44 48.49 72.78
C THR A 18 -19.21 47.03 72.33
N LEU A 19 -18.77 46.14 73.25
CA LEU A 19 -18.65 44.69 72.98
C LEU A 19 -20.00 44.02 72.65
N LYS A 20 -21.04 44.43 73.35
CA LYS A 20 -22.41 43.92 73.04
C LYS A 20 -22.83 44.34 71.64
N ILE A 21 -22.58 45.58 71.28
CA ILE A 21 -22.94 46.13 69.95
C ILE A 21 -22.07 45.44 68.88
N TRP A 22 -20.76 45.31 69.11
CA TRP A 22 -19.81 44.67 68.19
C TRP A 22 -20.14 43.20 67.91
N ASN A 23 -20.44 42.43 69.00
CA ASN A 23 -20.84 41.03 68.85
C ASN A 23 -22.19 40.82 68.11
N ASN A 24 -23.04 41.85 68.10
CA ASN A 24 -24.29 41.85 67.32
C ASN A 24 -24.15 42.33 65.91
N LEU A 25 -23.16 43.21 65.63
CA LEU A 25 -22.94 43.76 64.29
C LEU A 25 -22.03 42.93 63.43
N GLN A 26 -21.20 42.10 64.05
CA GLN A 26 -20.29 41.21 63.31
C GLN A 26 -20.64 39.73 63.50
N PRO A 27 -21.54 39.20 62.67
CA PRO A 27 -21.85 37.79 62.70
C PRO A 27 -20.58 36.98 62.39
N GLY A 28 -20.27 36.01 63.19
CA GLY A 28 -19.09 35.16 63.07
C GLY A 28 -17.88 35.55 63.92
N THR A 29 -17.94 36.74 64.63
CA THR A 29 -16.88 37.14 65.54
C THR A 29 -17.51 37.48 66.92
N LYS A 30 -17.07 36.79 67.97
CA LYS A 30 -17.52 37.04 69.33
C LYS A 30 -16.35 37.31 70.23
N LEU A 31 -16.49 38.33 71.09
CA LEU A 31 -15.56 38.65 72.14
C LEU A 31 -16.25 38.63 73.47
N ILE A 32 -15.81 37.75 74.38
CA ILE A 32 -16.44 37.51 75.69
C ILE A 32 -15.37 37.61 76.77
N ALA A 33 -15.68 38.38 77.82
CA ALA A 33 -14.79 38.46 79.00
C ALA A 33 -14.72 37.09 79.65
N ILE A 34 -13.51 36.64 80.04
CA ILE A 34 -13.27 35.37 80.73
C ILE A 34 -12.57 35.63 82.04
N ASP A 35 -12.66 34.71 82.96
CA ASP A 35 -11.99 34.80 84.25
C ASP A 35 -10.49 34.48 84.03
N SER A 36 -9.63 35.17 84.75
CA SER A 36 -8.14 35.04 84.68
C SER A 36 -7.63 33.61 84.92
N ASN A 37 -8.47 32.77 85.48
CA ASN A 37 -8.16 31.34 85.71
C ASN A 37 -8.46 30.44 84.50
N ILE A 38 -9.06 30.98 83.42
CA ILE A 38 -9.50 30.17 82.27
C ILE A 38 -8.78 30.68 80.99
N ILE A 39 -7.45 30.71 81.04
CA ILE A 39 -6.68 31.07 79.85
C ILE A 39 -6.51 29.86 78.94
N GLN A 40 -7.13 29.91 77.77
CA GLN A 40 -7.02 28.83 76.75
C GLN A 40 -6.01 29.21 75.68
N LYS A 41 -5.15 28.23 75.31
CA LYS A 41 -4.30 28.38 74.14
C LYS A 41 -5.15 28.44 72.88
N THR A 42 -4.68 29.14 71.88
CA THR A 42 -5.30 29.18 70.58
C THR A 42 -5.57 27.80 70.03
N HIS A 43 -6.82 27.49 69.75
CA HIS A 43 -7.25 26.23 69.19
C HIS A 43 -8.36 26.43 68.17
N SER A 44 -8.38 25.55 67.15
CA SER A 44 -9.42 25.55 66.14
C SER A 44 -10.25 24.26 66.26
N TYR A 45 -11.53 24.38 66.13
CA TYR A 45 -12.47 23.25 66.15
C TYR A 45 -13.62 23.50 65.19
N THR A 46 -14.37 22.45 64.83
CA THR A 46 -15.51 22.56 63.94
C THR A 46 -16.77 22.35 64.73
N ILE A 47 -17.77 23.20 64.54
CA ILE A 47 -19.13 23.08 65.12
C ILE A 47 -20.15 23.00 63.99
N ARG A 48 -21.28 22.37 64.29
CA ARG A 48 -22.49 22.46 63.44
C ARG A 48 -23.48 23.36 64.16
N THR A 49 -23.93 24.35 63.46
CA THR A 49 -24.92 25.31 63.95
C THR A 49 -26.09 25.41 62.97
N TYR A 50 -27.31 25.43 63.49
CA TYR A 50 -28.48 25.57 62.65
C TYR A 50 -28.51 26.99 62.04
N ASN A 51 -28.62 27.03 60.74
CA ASN A 51 -28.79 28.29 59.97
C ASN A 51 -30.30 28.51 59.75
N PRO A 52 -30.88 29.50 60.40
CA PRO A 52 -32.32 29.76 60.30
C PRO A 52 -32.76 30.33 58.92
N PHE A 53 -31.81 30.78 58.09
CA PHE A 53 -32.13 31.31 56.76
C PHE A 53 -32.24 30.22 55.70
N GLU A 54 -31.40 29.17 55.82
CA GLU A 54 -31.36 28.06 54.88
C GLU A 54 -32.08 26.81 55.41
N HIS A 55 -32.51 26.82 56.66
CA HIS A 55 -33.14 25.72 57.36
C HIS A 55 -32.29 24.44 57.43
N GLU A 56 -30.95 24.57 57.40
CA GLU A 56 -29.99 23.47 57.44
C GLU A 56 -28.95 23.63 58.54
N MET A 57 -28.16 22.58 58.78
CA MET A 57 -27.10 22.55 59.79
C MET A 57 -25.76 22.82 59.11
N ASP A 58 -25.31 24.04 59.17
CA ASP A 58 -24.03 24.47 58.57
C ASP A 58 -22.85 24.11 59.44
N ARG A 59 -21.73 23.78 58.81
CA ARG A 59 -20.43 23.56 59.47
C ARG A 59 -19.62 24.85 59.54
N PHE A 60 -19.35 25.27 60.76
CA PHE A 60 -18.47 26.41 61.02
C PHE A 60 -17.15 25.97 61.54
N ARG A 61 -16.05 26.45 60.98
CA ARG A 61 -14.72 26.35 61.56
C ARG A 61 -14.49 27.53 62.46
N VAL A 62 -14.26 27.22 63.75
CA VAL A 62 -14.12 28.20 64.83
C VAL A 62 -12.70 28.24 65.27
N LEU A 63 -12.11 29.46 65.29
CA LEU A 63 -10.84 29.75 65.92
C LEU A 63 -11.13 30.48 67.22
N SER A 64 -10.66 29.91 68.35
CA SER A 64 -10.80 30.51 69.67
C SER A 64 -9.40 30.80 70.21
N THR A 65 -9.23 32.04 70.66
CA THR A 65 -7.93 32.52 71.24
C THR A 65 -8.20 33.49 72.38
N THR A 66 -7.29 33.52 73.37
CA THR A 66 -7.37 34.52 74.46
C THR A 66 -6.59 35.75 74.05
N ILE A 67 -7.20 36.92 74.12
CA ILE A 67 -6.58 38.25 73.95
C ILE A 67 -6.71 39.05 75.23
N TRP A 68 -5.81 39.97 75.45
CA TRP A 68 -5.81 40.87 76.60
C TRP A 68 -6.23 42.26 76.20
N VAL A 69 -7.24 42.78 76.87
CA VAL A 69 -7.70 44.14 76.67
C VAL A 69 -7.78 44.80 78.02
N ASN A 70 -7.04 45.88 78.25
CA ASN A 70 -6.90 46.58 79.52
C ASN A 70 -6.59 45.62 80.70
N GLU A 71 -5.57 44.79 80.55
CA GLU A 71 -5.11 43.78 81.52
C GLU A 71 -6.17 42.73 81.93
N LYS A 72 -7.34 42.69 81.23
CA LYS A 72 -8.34 41.67 81.43
C LYS A 72 -8.36 40.69 80.29
N PRO A 73 -8.47 39.40 80.53
CA PRO A 73 -8.51 38.39 79.48
C PRO A 73 -9.90 38.31 78.82
N TYR A 74 -9.91 38.28 77.48
CA TYR A 74 -11.12 38.05 76.68
C TYR A 74 -10.89 36.91 75.76
N GLN A 75 -11.91 36.11 75.53
CA GLN A 75 -11.94 35.05 74.52
C GLN A 75 -12.46 35.63 73.21
N LEU A 76 -11.59 35.68 72.18
CA LEU A 76 -11.94 36.01 70.83
C LEU A 76 -12.30 34.71 70.09
N THR A 77 -13.47 34.65 69.57
CA THR A 77 -13.93 33.52 68.75
C THR A 77 -14.28 34.03 67.38
N VAL A 78 -13.64 33.51 66.34
CA VAL A 78 -13.93 33.79 64.93
C VAL A 78 -14.47 32.51 64.29
N SER A 79 -15.62 32.58 63.68
CA SER A 79 -16.27 31.46 63.01
C SER A 79 -16.50 31.79 61.54
N THR A 80 -16.16 30.82 60.70
CA THR A 80 -16.35 30.93 59.24
C THR A 80 -17.15 29.71 58.77
N ASN A 81 -18.16 29.92 57.92
CA ASN A 81 -18.91 28.85 57.31
C ASN A 81 -18.01 28.13 56.29
N VAL A 82 -17.79 26.82 56.49
CA VAL A 82 -16.95 25.99 55.64
C VAL A 82 -17.79 25.32 54.55
N GLU A 83 -19.07 25.11 54.80
CA GLU A 83 -20.01 24.45 53.89
C GLU A 83 -20.26 25.31 52.66
N GLU A 84 -20.50 26.60 52.83
CA GLU A 84 -20.69 27.58 51.76
C GLU A 84 -19.40 27.69 50.88
N ALA A 85 -18.21 27.57 51.51
CA ALA A 85 -16.93 27.60 50.78
C ALA A 85 -16.73 26.27 49.96
N ASP A 86 -17.09 25.10 50.52
CA ASP A 86 -17.00 23.83 49.87
C ASP A 86 -17.97 23.74 48.69
N GLU A 87 -19.21 24.23 48.82
CA GLU A 87 -20.20 24.28 47.75
C GLU A 87 -19.76 25.17 46.59
N THR A 88 -19.23 26.38 46.93
CA THR A 88 -18.70 27.28 45.92
C THR A 88 -17.51 26.68 45.15
N LEU A 89 -16.61 26.00 45.85
CA LEU A 89 -15.48 25.32 45.22
C LEU A 89 -15.94 24.16 44.32
N THR A 90 -16.90 23.38 44.75
CA THR A 90 -17.45 22.28 43.94
C THR A 90 -18.19 22.81 42.72
N ALA A 91 -19.00 23.88 42.84
CA ALA A 91 -19.64 24.53 41.70
C ALA A 91 -18.62 25.06 40.67
N ILE A 92 -17.57 25.74 41.14
CA ILE A 92 -16.49 26.23 40.27
C ILE A 92 -15.79 25.03 39.57
N ALA A 93 -15.52 23.95 40.30
CA ALA A 93 -14.88 22.76 39.74
C ALA A 93 -15.77 22.14 38.64
N PHE A 94 -17.07 21.96 38.88
CA PHE A 94 -17.99 21.43 37.88
C PHE A 94 -18.07 22.32 36.62
N VAL A 95 -18.21 23.64 36.78
CA VAL A 95 -18.24 24.58 35.67
C VAL A 95 -16.93 24.52 34.86
N THR A 96 -15.80 24.49 35.57
CA THR A 96 -14.49 24.42 34.92
C THR A 96 -14.31 23.12 34.12
N VAL A 97 -14.65 21.97 34.72
CA VAL A 97 -14.59 20.66 34.03
C VAL A 97 -15.55 20.62 32.85
N PHE A 98 -16.78 21.14 33.00
CA PHE A 98 -17.77 21.21 31.90
C PHE A 98 -17.21 22.00 30.71
N PHE A 99 -16.72 23.21 30.94
CA PHE A 99 -16.14 24.03 29.87
C PHE A 99 -14.89 23.38 29.25
N PHE A 100 -14.03 22.74 30.06
CA PHE A 100 -12.86 22.03 29.57
C PHE A 100 -13.26 20.88 28.62
N VAL A 101 -14.21 20.04 29.04
CA VAL A 101 -14.72 18.95 28.19
C VAL A 101 -15.35 19.49 26.89
N PHE A 102 -16.13 20.57 27.00
CA PHE A 102 -16.75 21.21 25.83
C PHE A 102 -15.68 21.73 24.84
N LEU A 103 -14.65 22.38 25.33
CA LEU A 103 -13.53 22.87 24.50
C LEU A 103 -12.77 21.72 23.83
N VAL A 104 -12.49 20.64 24.57
CA VAL A 104 -11.80 19.45 24.01
C VAL A 104 -12.64 18.80 22.93
N LEU A 105 -13.94 18.62 23.15
CA LEU A 105 -14.86 18.07 22.15
C LEU A 105 -14.93 18.97 20.90
N GLY A 106 -15.07 20.27 21.10
CA GLY A 106 -15.04 21.24 20.00
C GLY A 106 -13.75 21.19 19.21
N PHE A 107 -12.61 21.11 19.88
CA PHE A 107 -11.30 20.99 19.25
C PHE A 107 -11.15 19.69 18.44
N VAL A 108 -11.59 18.57 18.98
CA VAL A 108 -11.56 17.27 18.26
C VAL A 108 -12.43 17.28 17.01
N ILE A 109 -13.65 17.86 17.11
CA ILE A 109 -14.57 17.95 15.96
C ILE A 109 -14.00 18.88 14.88
N LEU A 110 -13.49 20.04 15.26
CA LEU A 110 -12.85 20.98 14.35
C LEU A 110 -11.63 20.37 13.67
N ASN A 111 -10.76 19.75 14.44
CA ASN A 111 -9.55 19.11 13.92
C ASN A 111 -9.88 17.99 12.93
N LYS A 112 -10.89 17.15 13.25
CA LYS A 112 -11.38 16.12 12.32
C LYS A 112 -11.93 16.71 11.02
N ARG A 113 -12.68 17.81 11.07
CA ARG A 113 -13.22 18.48 9.88
C ARG A 113 -12.13 19.10 9.02
N ILE A 114 -11.19 19.82 9.64
CA ILE A 114 -10.04 20.43 8.95
C ILE A 114 -9.19 19.35 8.30
N SER A 115 -8.79 18.34 9.07
CA SER A 115 -7.99 17.22 8.56
C SER A 115 -8.65 16.55 7.35
N LYS A 116 -9.94 16.18 7.45
CA LYS A 116 -10.66 15.55 6.34
C LYS A 116 -10.73 16.44 5.09
N LYS A 117 -10.92 17.75 5.25
CA LYS A 117 -10.94 18.71 4.15
C LYS A 117 -9.56 18.86 3.51
N SER A 118 -8.52 18.99 4.33
CA SER A 118 -7.14 19.19 3.86
C SER A 118 -6.57 17.95 3.13
N TRP A 119 -6.91 16.74 3.57
CA TRP A 119 -6.42 15.50 2.93
C TRP A 119 -7.25 15.04 1.72
N LYS A 120 -8.41 15.64 1.49
CA LYS A 120 -9.29 15.25 0.36
C LYS A 120 -8.60 15.36 -1.00
N PRO A 121 -7.85 16.42 -1.35
CA PRO A 121 -7.12 16.52 -2.61
C PRO A 121 -6.10 15.38 -2.79
N PHE A 122 -5.35 15.07 -1.74
CA PHE A 122 -4.38 13.97 -1.77
C PHE A 122 -5.02 12.63 -2.13
N TYR A 123 -6.16 12.29 -1.50
CA TYR A 123 -6.85 11.02 -1.82
C TYR A 123 -7.42 10.99 -3.23
N LYS A 124 -7.82 12.14 -3.78
CA LYS A 124 -8.23 12.25 -5.19
C LYS A 124 -7.06 11.94 -6.12
N THR A 125 -5.93 12.62 -5.95
CA THR A 125 -4.70 12.38 -6.71
C THR A 125 -4.27 10.91 -6.62
N LEU A 126 -4.30 10.33 -5.42
CA LEU A 126 -3.95 8.92 -5.22
C LEU A 126 -4.90 7.97 -5.97
N ASN A 127 -6.20 8.28 -6.02
CA ASN A 127 -7.16 7.48 -6.75
C ASN A 127 -6.97 7.57 -8.27
N GLU A 128 -6.71 8.78 -8.81
CA GLU A 128 -6.38 8.96 -10.23
C GLU A 128 -5.11 8.19 -10.62
N LEU A 129 -4.06 8.26 -9.77
CA LEU A 129 -2.82 7.49 -9.99
C LEU A 129 -3.04 5.98 -9.99
N LYS A 130 -3.89 5.46 -9.09
CA LYS A 130 -4.20 4.02 -9.04
C LYS A 130 -4.93 3.51 -10.28
N ASN A 131 -5.75 4.34 -10.88
CA ASN A 131 -6.56 4.00 -12.05
C ASN A 131 -5.87 4.33 -13.38
N PHE A 132 -4.74 5.06 -13.32
CA PHE A 132 -4.00 5.46 -14.51
C PHE A 132 -3.28 4.27 -15.13
N ASP A 133 -3.52 4.04 -16.43
CA ASP A 133 -2.88 2.99 -17.22
C ASP A 133 -2.14 3.62 -18.40
N LEU A 134 -0.81 3.63 -18.31
CA LEU A 134 0.08 4.19 -19.31
C LEU A 134 -0.13 3.60 -20.72
N SER A 135 -0.65 2.37 -20.81
CA SER A 135 -0.90 1.71 -22.09
C SER A 135 -2.14 2.24 -22.81
N LYS A 136 -3.07 2.85 -22.08
CA LYS A 136 -4.35 3.37 -22.58
C LYS A 136 -4.38 4.90 -22.66
N ASP A 137 -3.79 5.56 -21.66
CA ASP A 137 -3.88 6.99 -21.45
C ASP A 137 -2.50 7.66 -21.61
N GLN A 138 -2.43 8.67 -22.48
CA GLN A 138 -1.20 9.46 -22.68
C GLN A 138 -1.01 10.57 -21.64
N HIS A 139 -2.09 11.05 -21.06
CA HIS A 139 -2.11 12.17 -20.13
C HIS A 139 -2.90 11.82 -18.88
N ILE A 140 -2.36 12.16 -17.72
CA ILE A 140 -3.10 12.11 -16.47
C ILE A 140 -3.71 13.48 -16.20
N HIS A 141 -4.96 13.48 -15.77
CA HIS A 141 -5.65 14.70 -15.37
C HIS A 141 -5.77 14.75 -13.85
N LEU A 142 -4.90 15.53 -13.19
CA LEU A 142 -4.96 15.76 -11.76
C LEU A 142 -5.73 17.05 -11.48
N GLU A 143 -6.71 16.99 -10.56
CA GLU A 143 -7.47 18.19 -10.17
C GLU A 143 -6.56 19.18 -9.44
N LYS A 144 -6.81 20.48 -9.65
CA LYS A 144 -6.11 21.54 -8.93
C LYS A 144 -6.40 21.48 -7.43
N SER A 145 -5.39 21.74 -6.64
CA SER A 145 -5.49 21.80 -5.18
C SER A 145 -5.34 23.23 -4.69
N ASP A 146 -6.17 23.62 -3.71
CA ASP A 146 -6.01 24.90 -3.00
C ASP A 146 -4.86 24.87 -1.97
N ILE A 147 -4.23 23.72 -1.76
CA ILE A 147 -3.10 23.52 -0.86
C ILE A 147 -1.83 23.50 -1.72
N GLU A 148 -0.94 24.44 -1.49
CA GLU A 148 0.25 24.70 -2.31
C GLU A 148 1.15 23.45 -2.45
N GLU A 149 1.37 22.72 -1.36
CA GLU A 149 2.20 21.52 -1.35
C GLU A 149 1.60 20.38 -2.19
N PHE A 150 0.27 20.27 -2.23
CA PHE A 150 -0.39 19.28 -3.08
C PHE A 150 -0.46 19.72 -4.54
N GLU A 151 -0.58 21.01 -4.82
CA GLU A 151 -0.50 21.53 -6.18
C GLU A 151 0.90 21.36 -6.76
N GLU A 152 1.95 21.61 -5.98
CA GLU A 152 3.33 21.34 -6.38
C GLU A 152 3.55 19.84 -6.64
N LEU A 153 3.09 18.98 -5.72
CA LEU A 153 3.13 17.53 -5.90
C LEU A 153 2.43 17.09 -7.19
N ASN A 154 1.23 17.60 -7.46
CA ASN A 154 0.47 17.26 -8.66
C ASN A 154 1.21 17.68 -9.93
N ARG A 155 1.84 18.85 -9.94
CA ARG A 155 2.64 19.35 -11.07
C ARG A 155 3.85 18.46 -11.36
N GLU A 156 4.61 18.09 -10.30
CA GLU A 156 5.78 17.23 -10.45
C GLU A 156 5.38 15.81 -10.87
N LEU A 157 4.31 15.26 -10.32
CA LEU A 157 3.75 13.97 -10.73
C LEU A 157 3.31 13.97 -12.19
N THR A 158 2.60 15.02 -12.63
CA THR A 158 2.19 15.19 -14.04
C THR A 158 3.42 15.19 -14.93
N THR A 159 4.44 15.97 -14.59
CA THR A 159 5.69 16.06 -15.37
C THR A 159 6.40 14.70 -15.46
N LEU A 160 6.49 13.96 -14.36
CA LEU A 160 7.09 12.63 -14.32
C LEU A 160 6.32 11.62 -15.18
N ILE A 161 4.99 11.64 -15.10
CA ILE A 161 4.11 10.76 -15.86
C ILE A 161 4.21 11.08 -17.36
N GLU A 162 4.18 12.34 -17.75
CA GLU A 162 4.31 12.76 -19.16
C GLU A 162 5.66 12.37 -19.75
N ARG A 163 6.75 12.53 -19.01
CA ARG A 163 8.08 12.06 -19.43
C ARG A 163 8.11 10.54 -19.60
N ASN A 164 7.53 9.82 -18.65
CA ASN A 164 7.46 8.36 -18.73
C ASN A 164 6.60 7.89 -19.92
N ALA A 165 5.43 8.51 -20.12
CA ALA A 165 4.56 8.26 -21.27
C ALA A 165 5.29 8.53 -22.60
N SER A 166 5.96 9.67 -22.71
CA SER A 166 6.75 10.01 -23.90
C SER A 166 7.81 8.95 -24.21
N THR A 167 8.56 8.51 -23.19
CA THR A 167 9.58 7.46 -23.33
C THR A 167 8.96 6.14 -23.77
N PHE A 168 7.84 5.74 -23.15
CA PHE A 168 7.11 4.53 -23.51
C PHE A 168 6.64 4.53 -24.97
N TYR A 169 6.02 5.62 -25.42
CA TYR A 169 5.56 5.74 -26.81
C TYR A 169 6.71 5.86 -27.83
N GLN A 170 7.82 6.48 -27.47
CA GLN A 170 9.03 6.48 -28.29
C GLN A 170 9.59 5.06 -28.45
N GLN A 171 9.69 4.32 -27.36
CA GLN A 171 10.16 2.94 -27.36
C GLN A 171 9.23 2.04 -28.18
N LYS A 172 7.90 2.20 -28.01
CA LYS A 172 6.89 1.48 -28.81
C LYS A 172 7.09 1.72 -30.29
N ARG A 173 7.17 2.97 -30.72
CA ARG A 173 7.39 3.33 -32.13
C ARG A 173 8.73 2.82 -32.66
N PHE A 174 9.79 2.89 -31.86
CA PHE A 174 11.09 2.35 -32.24
C PHE A 174 11.01 0.85 -32.52
N ILE A 175 10.35 0.07 -31.66
CA ILE A 175 10.16 -1.37 -31.84
C ILE A 175 9.33 -1.69 -33.08
N GLU A 176 8.22 -0.94 -33.30
CA GLU A 176 7.37 -1.10 -34.47
C GLU A 176 8.13 -0.81 -35.76
N ASN A 177 8.85 0.30 -35.82
CA ASN A 177 9.64 0.68 -36.98
C ASN A 177 10.79 -0.31 -37.24
N ALA A 178 11.54 -0.68 -36.19
CA ALA A 178 12.61 -1.68 -36.31
C ALA A 178 12.09 -3.03 -36.83
N SER A 179 10.86 -3.43 -36.42
CA SER A 179 10.21 -4.62 -36.94
C SER A 179 10.05 -4.60 -38.45
N HIS A 180 9.48 -3.50 -38.96
CA HIS A 180 9.25 -3.33 -40.41
C HIS A 180 10.53 -3.18 -41.19
N GLU A 181 11.46 -2.34 -40.71
CA GLU A 181 12.71 -2.05 -41.40
C GLU A 181 13.66 -3.26 -41.49
N LEU A 182 13.55 -4.23 -40.55
CA LEU A 182 14.33 -5.45 -40.56
C LEU A 182 13.64 -6.60 -41.31
N GLN A 183 12.31 -6.68 -41.28
CA GLN A 183 11.59 -7.73 -41.99
C GLN A 183 11.66 -7.60 -43.51
N THR A 184 11.61 -6.34 -44.03
CA THR A 184 11.61 -6.06 -45.46
C THR A 184 12.87 -6.55 -46.17
N PRO A 185 14.11 -6.19 -45.77
CA PRO A 185 15.34 -6.66 -46.43
C PRO A 185 15.51 -8.18 -46.26
N LEU A 186 15.14 -8.76 -45.12
CA LEU A 186 15.19 -10.20 -44.91
C LEU A 186 14.25 -10.96 -45.85
N SER A 187 13.05 -10.44 -46.09
CA SER A 187 12.09 -11.03 -47.04
C SER A 187 12.59 -10.95 -48.45
N VAL A 188 13.18 -9.79 -48.85
CA VAL A 188 13.77 -9.62 -50.21
C VAL A 188 14.93 -10.60 -50.40
N LEU A 189 15.83 -10.73 -49.41
CA LEU A 189 16.95 -11.69 -49.48
C LEU A 189 16.45 -13.13 -49.61
N LYS A 190 15.42 -13.52 -48.81
CA LYS A 190 14.83 -14.82 -48.90
C LYS A 190 14.24 -15.12 -50.28
N THR A 191 13.46 -14.18 -50.84
CA THR A 191 12.89 -14.32 -52.18
C THR A 191 14.00 -14.46 -53.27
N LYS A 192 15.10 -13.74 -53.14
CA LYS A 192 16.23 -13.85 -54.09
C LYS A 192 16.89 -15.23 -53.98
N ILE A 193 17.05 -15.78 -52.76
CA ILE A 193 17.60 -17.09 -52.54
C ILE A 193 16.66 -18.17 -53.10
N ASP A 194 15.33 -18.06 -52.84
CA ASP A 194 14.35 -19.00 -53.37
C ASP A 194 14.35 -19.03 -54.90
N VAL A 195 14.54 -17.88 -55.59
CA VAL A 195 14.71 -17.79 -57.03
C VAL A 195 16.00 -18.44 -57.51
N LEU A 196 17.11 -18.29 -56.76
CA LEU A 196 18.39 -18.96 -57.11
C LEU A 196 18.28 -20.48 -56.96
N LEU A 197 17.59 -20.99 -55.94
CA LEU A 197 17.37 -22.43 -55.68
C LEU A 197 16.50 -23.06 -56.80
N GLN A 198 15.61 -22.31 -57.43
CA GLN A 198 14.79 -22.76 -58.56
C GLN A 198 15.57 -22.89 -59.86
N ASN A 199 16.79 -22.40 -59.93
CA ASN A 199 17.58 -22.41 -61.15
C ASN A 199 18.27 -23.79 -61.34
N ASN A 200 17.82 -24.58 -62.28
CA ASN A 200 18.28 -25.97 -62.53
C ASN A 200 19.75 -26.03 -63.04
N THR A 201 20.47 -24.91 -63.15
CA THR A 201 21.88 -24.91 -63.62
C THR A 201 22.92 -24.86 -62.50
N LEU A 202 22.49 -24.97 -61.26
CA LEU A 202 23.37 -24.93 -60.08
C LEU A 202 24.17 -26.23 -59.95
N SER A 203 25.46 -26.14 -59.70
CA SER A 203 26.28 -27.30 -59.24
C SER A 203 25.87 -27.70 -57.84
N GLU A 204 26.10 -28.97 -57.43
CA GLU A 204 25.82 -29.45 -56.09
C GLU A 204 26.46 -28.58 -54.99
N LYS A 205 27.69 -28.07 -55.23
CA LYS A 205 28.39 -27.19 -54.30
C LYS A 205 27.72 -25.84 -54.15
N GLU A 206 27.21 -25.23 -55.24
CA GLU A 206 26.47 -23.96 -55.22
C GLU A 206 25.12 -24.13 -54.54
N ALA A 207 24.39 -25.21 -54.84
CA ALA A 207 23.15 -25.53 -54.20
C ALA A 207 23.29 -25.69 -52.67
N SER A 208 24.28 -26.46 -52.21
CA SER A 208 24.61 -26.63 -50.80
C SER A 208 24.99 -25.31 -50.11
N THR A 209 25.74 -24.44 -50.81
CA THR A 209 26.12 -23.12 -50.29
C THR A 209 24.87 -22.22 -50.13
N ILE A 210 24.00 -22.19 -51.14
CA ILE A 210 22.75 -21.39 -51.11
C ILE A 210 21.82 -21.93 -50.02
N GLU A 211 21.73 -23.23 -49.83
CA GLU A 211 20.93 -23.86 -48.77
C GLU A 211 21.44 -23.46 -47.35
N THR A 212 22.77 -23.41 -47.18
CA THR A 212 23.40 -22.93 -45.94
C THR A 212 23.09 -21.47 -45.69
N ILE A 213 23.13 -20.62 -46.74
CA ILE A 213 22.73 -19.18 -46.63
C ILE A 213 21.26 -19.06 -46.28
N ASN A 214 20.37 -19.82 -46.92
CA ASN A 214 18.93 -19.81 -46.68
C ASN A 214 18.57 -20.22 -45.23
N SER A 215 19.22 -21.24 -44.72
CA SER A 215 19.07 -21.69 -43.32
C SER A 215 19.52 -20.62 -42.34
N SER A 216 20.68 -19.99 -42.60
CA SER A 216 21.19 -18.88 -41.79
C SER A 216 20.26 -17.63 -41.81
N LEU A 217 19.74 -17.28 -42.98
CA LEU A 217 18.79 -16.17 -43.13
C LEU A 217 17.51 -16.44 -42.39
N SER A 218 16.98 -17.66 -42.48
CA SER A 218 15.76 -18.09 -41.77
C SER A 218 15.96 -18.05 -40.25
N ARG A 219 17.17 -18.41 -39.79
CA ARG A 219 17.54 -18.27 -38.36
C ARG A 219 17.60 -16.81 -37.92
N ILE A 220 18.25 -15.91 -38.68
CA ILE A 220 18.29 -14.47 -38.37
C ILE A 220 16.88 -13.89 -38.31
N SER A 221 16.05 -14.22 -39.31
CA SER A 221 14.65 -13.76 -39.39
C SER A 221 13.85 -14.17 -38.15
N ARG A 222 14.00 -15.42 -37.70
CA ARG A 222 13.36 -15.94 -36.49
C ARG A 222 13.87 -15.26 -35.21
N ILE A 223 15.19 -15.08 -35.09
CA ILE A 223 15.79 -14.37 -33.94
C ILE A 223 15.25 -12.96 -33.87
N ASN A 224 15.23 -12.25 -34.98
CA ASN A 224 14.71 -10.88 -35.05
C ASN A 224 13.22 -10.82 -34.65
N LYS A 225 12.37 -11.70 -35.21
CA LYS A 225 10.95 -11.79 -34.85
C LYS A 225 10.75 -12.05 -33.34
N ASN A 226 11.55 -12.95 -32.75
CA ASN A 226 11.47 -13.28 -31.34
C ASN A 226 11.95 -12.14 -30.43
N LEU A 227 13.03 -11.43 -30.80
CA LEU A 227 13.50 -10.25 -30.06
C LEU A 227 12.49 -9.13 -30.06
N LEU A 228 11.86 -8.86 -31.21
CA LEU A 228 10.81 -7.85 -31.33
C LEU A 228 9.54 -8.25 -30.53
N LEU A 229 9.20 -9.54 -30.51
CA LEU A 229 8.10 -10.05 -29.71
C LEU A 229 8.39 -9.86 -28.19
N LEU A 230 9.60 -10.21 -27.75
CA LEU A 230 10.03 -9.98 -26.38
C LEU A 230 9.92 -8.51 -25.99
N ALA A 231 10.46 -7.64 -26.84
CA ALA A 231 10.38 -6.20 -26.62
C ALA A 231 8.93 -5.69 -26.55
N LYS A 232 8.01 -6.24 -27.36
CA LYS A 232 6.58 -5.92 -27.30
C LYS A 232 5.92 -6.38 -26.00
N ILE A 233 6.30 -7.58 -25.48
CA ILE A 233 5.78 -8.11 -24.23
C ILE A 233 6.26 -7.26 -23.06
N GLU A 234 7.57 -6.98 -22.98
CA GLU A 234 8.18 -6.15 -21.94
C GLU A 234 7.60 -4.73 -21.89
N ASN A 235 7.31 -4.15 -23.04
CA ASN A 235 6.68 -2.83 -23.16
C ASN A 235 5.14 -2.88 -23.10
N GLN A 236 4.56 -3.96 -22.60
CA GLN A 236 3.12 -4.13 -22.36
C GLN A 236 2.23 -3.77 -23.57
N GLN A 237 2.71 -3.99 -24.82
CA GLN A 237 1.99 -3.61 -26.03
C GLN A 237 0.78 -4.51 -26.36
N PHE A 238 0.60 -5.61 -25.64
CA PHE A 238 -0.55 -6.50 -25.79
C PHE A 238 -1.65 -6.13 -24.78
N THR A 239 -2.49 -5.16 -25.12
CA THR A 239 -3.49 -4.56 -24.21
C THR A 239 -4.83 -5.30 -24.21
N GLU A 240 -5.15 -6.07 -25.26
CA GLU A 240 -6.41 -6.79 -25.36
C GLU A 240 -6.33 -8.10 -24.56
N GLU A 241 -7.18 -8.23 -23.55
CA GLU A 241 -7.31 -9.45 -22.75
C GLU A 241 -8.74 -9.95 -22.81
N THR A 242 -8.88 -11.22 -23.11
CA THR A 242 -10.17 -11.92 -23.17
C THR A 242 -10.13 -13.21 -22.36
N SER A 243 -11.29 -13.82 -22.10
CA SER A 243 -11.36 -15.16 -21.51
C SER A 243 -11.04 -16.19 -22.59
N VAL A 244 -9.89 -16.84 -22.51
CA VAL A 244 -9.38 -17.79 -23.50
C VAL A 244 -9.47 -19.22 -22.95
N ASN A 245 -10.05 -20.14 -23.71
CA ASN A 245 -10.15 -21.55 -23.34
C ASN A 245 -8.85 -22.30 -23.68
N ILE A 246 -8.16 -22.78 -22.65
CA ILE A 246 -6.85 -23.47 -22.76
C ILE A 246 -6.95 -24.72 -23.65
N ARG A 247 -7.96 -25.57 -23.41
CA ARG A 247 -8.11 -26.80 -24.17
C ARG A 247 -8.28 -26.51 -25.67
N LYS A 248 -9.12 -25.55 -26.03
CA LYS A 248 -9.32 -25.16 -27.42
C LYS A 248 -8.03 -24.67 -28.07
N THR A 249 -7.34 -23.73 -27.42
CA THR A 249 -6.08 -23.18 -27.95
C THR A 249 -4.98 -24.24 -28.10
N LEU A 250 -4.91 -25.22 -27.19
CA LEU A 250 -3.99 -26.35 -27.30
C LEU A 250 -4.38 -27.25 -28.48
N THR A 251 -5.67 -27.58 -28.65
CA THR A 251 -6.14 -28.41 -29.77
C THR A 251 -5.79 -27.74 -31.08
N ASP A 252 -6.13 -26.45 -31.25
CA ASP A 252 -5.83 -25.68 -32.46
C ASP A 252 -4.29 -25.65 -32.74
N ASN A 253 -3.46 -25.52 -31.69
CA ASN A 253 -2.02 -25.54 -31.83
C ASN A 253 -1.46 -26.93 -32.25
N ILE A 254 -2.00 -28.01 -31.69
CA ILE A 254 -1.60 -29.38 -32.02
C ILE A 254 -1.97 -29.71 -33.45
N GLU A 255 -3.19 -29.38 -33.86
CA GLU A 255 -3.66 -29.60 -35.26
C GLU A 255 -2.75 -28.85 -36.25
N LEU A 256 -2.34 -27.62 -35.95
CA LEU A 256 -1.41 -26.86 -36.80
C LEU A 256 -0.02 -27.53 -36.94
N LEU A 257 0.41 -28.31 -35.96
CA LEU A 257 1.71 -28.96 -35.91
C LEU A 257 1.64 -30.47 -36.20
N ASP A 258 0.48 -31.01 -36.58
CA ASP A 258 0.25 -32.45 -36.72
C ASP A 258 1.22 -33.12 -37.70
N ASP A 259 1.46 -32.53 -38.87
CA ASP A 259 2.42 -33.06 -39.86
C ASP A 259 3.83 -33.22 -39.27
N TYR A 260 4.26 -32.33 -38.40
CA TYR A 260 5.55 -32.38 -37.75
C TYR A 260 5.60 -33.49 -36.69
N PHE A 261 4.55 -33.67 -35.92
CA PHE A 261 4.46 -34.76 -34.95
C PHE A 261 4.43 -36.12 -35.65
N GLN A 262 3.64 -36.24 -36.70
CA GLN A 262 3.60 -37.48 -37.50
C GLN A 262 4.94 -37.81 -38.16
N SER A 263 5.64 -36.84 -38.73
CA SER A 263 6.98 -37.03 -39.34
C SER A 263 8.05 -37.57 -38.40
N LYS A 264 7.91 -37.29 -37.09
CA LYS A 264 8.78 -37.79 -36.01
C LYS A 264 8.18 -39.03 -35.29
N GLY A 265 6.96 -39.42 -35.59
CA GLY A 265 6.25 -40.51 -34.89
C GLY A 265 5.86 -40.16 -33.45
N ILE A 266 5.80 -38.87 -33.08
CA ILE A 266 5.47 -38.45 -31.72
C ILE A 266 3.99 -38.61 -31.46
N GLN A 267 3.64 -39.42 -30.45
CA GLN A 267 2.27 -39.62 -30.01
C GLN A 267 1.86 -38.53 -29.00
N ILE A 268 0.65 -37.99 -29.14
CA ILE A 268 0.14 -36.94 -28.26
C ILE A 268 -0.97 -37.53 -27.38
N GLN A 269 -0.78 -37.38 -26.06
CA GLN A 269 -1.78 -37.72 -25.05
C GLN A 269 -2.21 -36.43 -24.32
N MET A 270 -3.46 -35.99 -24.55
CA MET A 270 -3.97 -34.76 -23.97
C MET A 270 -5.11 -35.05 -23.01
N ASN A 271 -4.87 -34.76 -21.73
CA ASN A 271 -5.86 -34.84 -20.65
C ASN A 271 -6.07 -33.45 -20.05
N VAL A 272 -6.81 -32.63 -20.76
CA VAL A 272 -7.07 -31.22 -20.40
C VAL A 272 -8.57 -31.01 -20.33
N SER A 273 -9.09 -30.75 -19.10
CA SER A 273 -10.47 -30.32 -18.90
C SER A 273 -10.69 -28.90 -19.42
N PRO A 274 -11.93 -28.51 -19.77
CA PRO A 274 -12.20 -27.11 -20.12
C PRO A 274 -11.82 -26.16 -18.97
N TYR A 275 -10.85 -25.29 -19.22
CA TYR A 275 -10.39 -24.29 -18.29
C TYR A 275 -10.11 -23.00 -19.05
N SER A 276 -10.45 -21.85 -18.48
CA SER A 276 -10.28 -20.55 -19.13
C SER A 276 -9.46 -19.61 -18.28
N VAL A 277 -8.57 -18.87 -18.93
CA VAL A 277 -7.74 -17.84 -18.31
C VAL A 277 -7.99 -16.49 -18.99
N LYS A 278 -7.83 -15.41 -18.24
CA LYS A 278 -7.91 -14.06 -18.77
C LYS A 278 -6.54 -13.62 -19.28
N CYS A 279 -6.37 -13.57 -20.60
CA CYS A 279 -5.10 -13.19 -21.21
C CYS A 279 -5.29 -12.70 -22.66
N ASN A 280 -4.20 -12.26 -23.29
CA ASN A 280 -4.18 -12.00 -24.72
C ASN A 280 -4.09 -13.34 -25.48
N PRO A 281 -5.02 -13.63 -26.42
CA PRO A 281 -5.06 -14.91 -27.15
C PRO A 281 -3.75 -15.21 -27.90
N THR A 282 -3.17 -14.22 -28.57
CA THR A 282 -1.94 -14.39 -29.33
C THR A 282 -0.74 -14.78 -28.44
N LEU A 283 -0.66 -14.21 -27.23
CA LEU A 283 0.41 -14.57 -26.29
C LEU A 283 0.25 -16.00 -25.77
N LEU A 284 -0.97 -16.45 -25.53
CA LEU A 284 -1.23 -17.85 -25.13
C LEU A 284 -0.88 -18.84 -26.27
N GLU A 285 -1.22 -18.51 -27.49
CA GLU A 285 -0.82 -19.30 -28.68
C GLU A 285 0.70 -19.38 -28.80
N VAL A 286 1.41 -18.28 -28.65
CA VAL A 286 2.89 -18.22 -28.66
C VAL A 286 3.48 -19.08 -27.54
N LEU A 287 2.94 -19.02 -26.34
CA LEU A 287 3.36 -19.81 -25.19
C LEU A 287 3.26 -21.32 -25.48
N PHE A 288 2.11 -21.76 -25.94
CA PHE A 288 1.86 -23.17 -26.27
C PHE A 288 2.70 -23.62 -27.45
N ASN A 289 2.79 -22.82 -28.51
CA ASN A 289 3.62 -23.12 -29.67
C ASN A 289 5.12 -23.24 -29.29
N ASN A 290 5.62 -22.43 -28.38
CA ASN A 290 6.99 -22.56 -27.91
C ASN A 290 7.23 -23.88 -27.15
N LEU A 291 6.30 -24.26 -26.27
CA LEU A 291 6.43 -25.50 -25.49
C LEU A 291 6.26 -26.76 -26.38
N THR A 292 5.27 -26.78 -27.26
CA THR A 292 5.03 -27.91 -28.17
C THR A 292 6.14 -28.07 -29.22
N THR A 293 6.62 -26.97 -29.79
CA THR A 293 7.76 -27.03 -30.75
C THR A 293 9.07 -27.41 -30.10
N ASN A 294 9.26 -27.17 -28.80
CA ASN A 294 10.42 -27.69 -28.06
C ASN A 294 10.42 -29.22 -28.04
N VAL A 295 9.25 -29.84 -27.82
CA VAL A 295 9.14 -31.31 -27.87
C VAL A 295 9.45 -31.84 -29.29
N ILE A 296 8.89 -31.20 -30.34
CA ILE A 296 9.16 -31.60 -31.72
C ILE A 296 10.65 -31.50 -32.04
N ARG A 297 11.38 -30.53 -31.54
CA ARG A 297 12.81 -30.31 -31.82
C ARG A 297 13.72 -31.22 -31.02
N HIS A 298 13.43 -31.40 -29.74
CA HIS A 298 14.32 -32.06 -28.78
C HIS A 298 13.88 -33.47 -28.39
N GLY A 299 12.60 -33.83 -28.65
CA GLY A 299 12.12 -35.18 -28.45
C GLY A 299 12.75 -36.18 -29.41
N ASP A 300 12.98 -37.43 -28.96
CA ASP A 300 13.44 -38.52 -29.76
C ASP A 300 12.35 -39.01 -30.77
N GLN A 301 12.72 -39.83 -31.73
CA GLN A 301 11.71 -40.48 -32.62
C GLN A 301 10.85 -41.42 -31.79
N ASN A 302 9.54 -41.42 -32.12
CA ASN A 302 8.49 -42.20 -31.44
C ASN A 302 8.32 -41.84 -29.95
N ASP A 303 8.62 -40.60 -29.58
CA ASP A 303 8.37 -40.06 -28.25
C ASP A 303 6.88 -39.89 -27.93
N VAL A 304 6.55 -39.64 -26.67
CA VAL A 304 5.19 -39.34 -26.24
C VAL A 304 5.17 -37.95 -25.63
N LEU A 305 4.32 -37.07 -26.15
CA LEU A 305 4.01 -35.77 -25.51
C LEU A 305 2.75 -35.94 -24.68
N GLU A 306 2.88 -35.88 -23.39
CA GLU A 306 1.75 -35.83 -22.45
C GLU A 306 1.44 -34.38 -22.04
N ILE A 307 0.18 -33.97 -22.20
CA ILE A 307 -0.33 -32.66 -21.78
C ILE A 307 -1.45 -32.88 -20.77
N ASN A 308 -1.20 -32.52 -19.55
CA ASN A 308 -2.15 -32.70 -18.44
C ASN A 308 -2.49 -31.36 -17.79
N LEU A 309 -3.79 -31.13 -17.52
CA LEU A 309 -4.25 -30.01 -16.71
C LEU A 309 -4.96 -30.56 -15.47
N ILE A 310 -4.35 -30.37 -14.32
CA ILE A 310 -4.87 -30.75 -13.00
C ILE A 310 -4.99 -29.49 -12.16
N ASP A 311 -6.17 -29.22 -11.67
CA ASP A 311 -6.53 -27.98 -10.96
C ASP A 311 -6.25 -26.76 -11.84
N ASN A 312 -5.20 -25.99 -11.51
CA ASN A 312 -4.73 -24.81 -12.26
C ASN A 312 -3.33 -25.01 -12.85
N LYS A 313 -2.78 -26.24 -12.82
CA LYS A 313 -1.44 -26.55 -13.29
C LYS A 313 -1.49 -27.31 -14.61
N LEU A 314 -1.01 -26.68 -15.68
CA LEU A 314 -0.82 -27.29 -17.01
C LEU A 314 0.62 -27.79 -17.13
N THR A 315 0.78 -29.07 -17.45
CA THR A 315 2.09 -29.74 -17.58
C THR A 315 2.26 -30.31 -18.98
N PHE A 316 3.43 -30.07 -19.56
CA PHE A 316 3.90 -30.67 -20.81
C PHE A 316 5.06 -31.60 -20.45
N SER A 317 4.92 -32.89 -20.74
CA SER A 317 5.93 -33.89 -20.42
C SER A 317 6.35 -34.65 -21.68
N ASN A 318 7.64 -34.82 -21.86
CA ASN A 318 8.21 -35.66 -22.90
C ASN A 318 9.46 -36.41 -22.40
N THR A 319 9.83 -37.48 -23.05
CA THR A 319 11.03 -38.27 -22.64
C THR A 319 12.32 -37.47 -22.83
N GLY A 320 13.30 -37.77 -22.00
CA GLY A 320 14.60 -37.13 -22.06
C GLY A 320 15.73 -38.00 -21.47
N LYS A 321 16.95 -37.71 -21.86
CA LYS A 321 18.15 -38.46 -21.41
C LYS A 321 18.79 -37.84 -20.19
N GLU A 322 18.88 -36.52 -20.14
CA GLU A 322 19.60 -35.76 -19.12
C GLU A 322 18.84 -34.51 -18.73
N SER A 323 18.97 -34.08 -17.47
CA SER A 323 18.38 -32.85 -16.99
C SER A 323 18.94 -31.62 -17.70
N LEU A 324 18.08 -30.64 -18.00
CA LEU A 324 18.53 -29.36 -18.54
C LEU A 324 19.14 -28.48 -17.44
N ASN A 325 20.09 -27.62 -17.79
CA ASN A 325 20.66 -26.67 -16.85
C ASN A 325 19.64 -25.54 -16.53
N LEU A 326 19.12 -25.57 -15.31
CA LEU A 326 18.10 -24.61 -14.82
C LEU A 326 18.58 -23.15 -14.81
N GLU A 327 19.89 -22.90 -14.58
CA GLU A 327 20.41 -21.52 -14.50
C GLU A 327 20.26 -20.76 -15.82
N ASN A 328 20.37 -21.48 -16.94
CA ASN A 328 20.33 -20.89 -18.28
C ASN A 328 19.04 -21.17 -19.05
N LEU A 329 18.12 -21.99 -18.51
CA LEU A 329 17.00 -22.53 -19.25
C LEU A 329 16.01 -21.46 -19.73
N PHE A 330 15.72 -20.47 -18.88
CA PHE A 330 14.77 -19.38 -19.16
C PHE A 330 15.46 -18.06 -19.48
N VAL A 331 16.80 -18.06 -19.61
CA VAL A 331 17.58 -16.88 -19.94
C VAL A 331 17.65 -16.70 -21.45
N ARG A 332 17.68 -15.44 -21.93
CA ARG A 332 17.83 -15.12 -23.36
C ARG A 332 19.14 -15.70 -23.89
N PHE A 333 19.04 -16.38 -25.03
CA PHE A 333 20.15 -17.08 -25.65
C PHE A 333 20.79 -18.19 -24.77
N GLY A 334 20.09 -18.62 -23.72
CA GLY A 334 20.47 -19.77 -22.91
C GLY A 334 20.35 -21.03 -23.75
N ILE A 335 21.49 -21.57 -24.19
CA ILE A 335 21.56 -22.80 -25.00
C ILE A 335 21.92 -23.93 -24.07
N SER A 336 21.04 -24.91 -23.92
CA SER A 336 21.29 -26.12 -23.13
C SER A 336 21.89 -27.28 -23.98
N SER A 337 21.94 -27.12 -25.28
CA SER A 337 22.51 -28.13 -26.20
C SER A 337 23.39 -27.50 -27.26
N SER A 338 24.36 -28.29 -27.76
CA SER A 338 25.31 -27.90 -28.82
C SER A 338 24.69 -27.76 -30.21
N GLU A 339 23.37 -27.87 -30.33
CA GLU A 339 22.69 -27.79 -31.61
C GLU A 339 22.53 -26.34 -32.08
N THR A 340 23.14 -26.04 -33.22
CA THR A 340 23.23 -24.71 -33.86
C THR A 340 21.89 -24.17 -34.39
N THR A 341 20.80 -24.95 -34.36
CA THR A 341 19.52 -24.58 -34.96
C THR A 341 18.60 -23.76 -34.07
N ASN A 342 18.86 -23.67 -32.76
CA ASN A 342 18.02 -23.00 -31.80
C ASN A 342 18.37 -21.52 -31.60
N SER A 343 17.32 -20.66 -31.49
CA SER A 343 17.52 -19.23 -31.17
C SER A 343 17.81 -18.99 -29.69
N GLY A 344 17.51 -19.95 -28.79
CA GLY A 344 17.62 -19.78 -27.35
C GLY A 344 16.65 -18.73 -26.76
N LEU A 345 15.60 -18.36 -27.52
CA LEU A 345 14.64 -17.31 -27.12
C LEU A 345 13.25 -17.85 -26.78
N GLY A 346 12.89 -19.09 -27.20
CA GLY A 346 11.55 -19.62 -27.02
C GLY A 346 11.11 -19.73 -25.56
N LEU A 347 11.95 -20.34 -24.70
CA LEU A 347 11.67 -20.47 -23.27
C LEU A 347 11.76 -19.13 -22.52
N ALA A 348 12.62 -18.21 -22.97
CA ALA A 348 12.66 -16.84 -22.43
C ALA A 348 11.37 -16.07 -22.75
N ILE A 349 10.82 -16.23 -23.97
CA ILE A 349 9.51 -15.69 -24.34
C ILE A 349 8.40 -16.31 -23.48
N SER A 350 8.44 -17.63 -23.29
CA SER A 350 7.47 -18.33 -22.44
C SER A 350 7.49 -17.82 -21.00
N LYS A 351 8.68 -17.58 -20.47
CA LYS A 351 8.87 -17.01 -19.12
C LYS A 351 8.30 -15.60 -19.03
N GLU A 352 8.61 -14.74 -20.01
CA GLU A 352 8.12 -13.35 -20.03
C GLU A 352 6.59 -13.27 -20.13
N ILE A 353 5.98 -14.17 -20.93
CA ILE A 353 4.52 -14.29 -21.00
C ILE A 353 3.93 -14.70 -19.65
N CYS A 354 4.51 -15.70 -19.00
CA CYS A 354 4.06 -16.15 -17.69
C CYS A 354 4.19 -15.06 -16.63
N ASP A 355 5.34 -14.37 -16.59
CA ASP A 355 5.60 -13.28 -15.64
C ASP A 355 4.61 -12.12 -15.82
N ARG A 356 4.24 -11.78 -17.06
CA ARG A 356 3.23 -10.76 -17.37
C ARG A 356 1.88 -11.04 -16.72
N TYR A 357 1.45 -12.31 -16.67
CA TYR A 357 0.17 -12.73 -16.09
C TYR A 357 0.27 -13.24 -14.66
N ASN A 358 1.44 -13.11 -14.02
CA ASN A 358 1.75 -13.69 -12.71
C ASN A 358 1.56 -15.22 -12.66
N TRP A 359 1.74 -15.90 -13.79
CA TRP A 359 1.76 -17.35 -13.84
C TRP A 359 3.16 -17.87 -13.51
N LYS A 360 3.22 -19.03 -12.88
CA LYS A 360 4.51 -19.62 -12.52
C LYS A 360 4.92 -20.68 -13.55
N LEU A 361 5.94 -20.38 -14.36
CA LEU A 361 6.57 -21.34 -15.24
C LEU A 361 7.70 -22.06 -14.50
N SER A 362 7.70 -23.40 -14.52
CA SER A 362 8.71 -24.23 -13.89
C SER A 362 9.10 -25.40 -14.79
N TYR A 363 10.28 -25.95 -14.52
CA TYR A 363 10.83 -27.14 -15.17
C TYR A 363 11.35 -28.11 -14.12
N GLN A 364 11.13 -29.40 -14.35
CA GLN A 364 11.74 -30.48 -13.58
C GLN A 364 12.08 -31.67 -14.49
N PHE A 365 13.05 -32.50 -14.06
CA PHE A 365 13.38 -33.71 -14.71
C PHE A 365 13.21 -34.87 -13.75
N ILE A 366 12.22 -35.72 -14.00
CA ILE A 366 11.81 -36.81 -13.11
C ILE A 366 11.51 -38.05 -13.96
N ASN A 367 12.03 -39.21 -13.56
CA ASN A 367 11.75 -40.48 -14.22
C ASN A 367 12.07 -40.48 -15.74
N HIS A 368 13.14 -39.83 -16.15
CA HIS A 368 13.49 -39.65 -17.57
C HIS A 368 12.48 -38.82 -18.36
N LEU A 369 11.67 -37.99 -17.71
CA LEU A 369 10.78 -37.07 -18.35
C LEU A 369 11.18 -35.60 -18.09
N HIS A 370 11.23 -34.80 -19.15
CA HIS A 370 11.27 -33.37 -19.08
C HIS A 370 9.84 -32.87 -18.83
N GLU A 371 9.60 -32.19 -17.72
CA GLU A 371 8.32 -31.60 -17.39
C GLU A 371 8.43 -30.07 -17.33
N PHE A 372 7.68 -29.40 -18.22
CA PHE A 372 7.46 -27.97 -18.16
C PHE A 372 6.06 -27.74 -17.63
N SER A 373 5.91 -26.97 -16.55
CA SER A 373 4.60 -26.72 -15.97
C SER A 373 4.31 -25.22 -15.79
N ILE A 374 3.05 -24.86 -16.07
CA ILE A 374 2.50 -23.51 -15.90
C ILE A 374 1.43 -23.60 -14.83
N GLU A 375 1.56 -22.82 -13.78
CA GLU A 375 0.53 -22.66 -12.75
C GLU A 375 -0.13 -21.29 -12.97
N PHE A 376 -1.44 -21.31 -13.28
CA PHE A 376 -2.23 -20.12 -13.65
C PHE A 376 -2.77 -19.34 -12.46
#